data_bbcdd8cd7362595975005fda3536c0dd
#
_entry.id   bbcdd8cd7362595975005fda3536c0dd
#
_cell.length_a   1.000
_cell.length_b   1.000
_cell.length_c   1.000
_cell.angle_alpha   90.00
_cell.angle_beta   90.00
_cell.angle_gamma   90.00
#
_symmetry.space_group_name_H-M   'P 1'
#
loop_
_entity.id
_entity.type
_entity.pdbx_description
1 polymer ?
#
loop_
_entity_poly.entity_id
_entity_poly.type
_entity_poly.pdbx_seq_one_letter_code
_entity_poly.pdbx_strand_id
1 'polypeptide(L)'
;MKKLHHNILKLLVTLCCFATAGHTANAQSDSVPATKIIRMHYYNVNNSMQYILLESQLKKEKTFTPQANKTYNLYLDSAANLVAMLKTDKDGKAKAFIPPTLKAAWEGSSQHTFIVKEGDEELVSDYVITKSKIDIDTANEDGARVINVSVMKMDNNEWKPAAGVELKVGFERLGGILSAGDEETYTTDSTGTVKVTVTKDSLPGNEKGIITIAARADDNETFGNLLAEKNISWGLPTEINTHFFDQRALWTTRFRTPIWLLAMAYSIVIGVWGTLIYLIFQVIKIRKLGRT
;
A
#
# COMPACT_ATOMS: atom_id res chain seq x y z
N MET A 1 80.18 19.43 4.17
CA MET A 1 78.78 19.44 4.58
C MET A 1 77.76 19.48 3.41
N LYS A 2 78.02 20.28 2.36
CA LYS A 2 77.03 20.36 1.21
C LYS A 2 76.78 19.04 0.42
N LYS A 3 77.77 18.15 0.26
CA LYS A 3 77.62 16.88 -0.44
C LYS A 3 76.75 15.84 0.34
N LEU A 4 76.79 15.90 1.67
CA LEU A 4 76.04 14.96 2.49
C LEU A 4 74.50 15.30 2.44
N HIS A 5 74.13 16.58 2.44
CA HIS A 5 72.74 17.02 2.32
C HIS A 5 72.11 16.67 0.94
N HIS A 6 72.92 16.69 -0.13
CA HIS A 6 72.45 16.41 -1.46
C HIS A 6 72.17 14.89 -1.65
N ASN A 7 72.93 14.02 -1.03
CA ASN A 7 72.75 12.58 -1.05
C ASN A 7 71.55 12.13 -0.18
N ILE A 8 71.33 12.81 0.98
CA ILE A 8 70.18 12.56 1.84
C ILE A 8 68.89 12.98 1.13
N LEU A 9 68.90 14.14 0.44
CA LEU A 9 67.74 14.63 -0.31
C LEU A 9 67.38 13.68 -1.49
N LYS A 10 68.38 13.13 -2.19
CA LYS A 10 68.16 12.13 -3.26
C LYS A 10 67.64 10.81 -2.72
N LEU A 11 68.08 10.36 -1.56
CA LEU A 11 67.59 9.17 -0.89
C LEU A 11 66.12 9.31 -0.44
N LEU A 12 65.77 10.48 0.07
CA LEU A 12 64.42 10.82 0.49
C LEU A 12 63.44 10.90 -0.71
N VAL A 13 63.88 11.49 -1.83
CA VAL A 13 63.07 11.56 -3.05
C VAL A 13 62.86 10.18 -3.66
N THR A 14 63.88 9.30 -3.67
CA THR A 14 63.73 7.93 -4.15
C THR A 14 62.84 7.09 -3.22
N LEU A 15 62.88 7.30 -1.92
CA LEU A 15 62.01 6.61 -0.96
C LEU A 15 60.56 7.04 -1.10
N CYS A 16 60.28 8.33 -1.38
CA CYS A 16 58.91 8.82 -1.68
C CYS A 16 58.33 8.26 -3.00
N CYS A 17 59.20 8.07 -4.03
CA CYS A 17 58.71 7.49 -5.29
C CYS A 17 58.40 5.98 -5.19
N PHE A 18 59.02 5.25 -4.26
CA PHE A 18 58.64 3.84 -4.01
C PHE A 18 57.38 3.67 -3.17
N ALA A 19 56.99 4.67 -2.40
CA ALA A 19 55.77 4.62 -1.57
C ALA A 19 54.47 4.81 -2.40
N THR A 20 54.55 5.31 -3.65
CA THR A 20 53.37 5.53 -4.52
C THR A 20 53.15 4.48 -5.57
N ALA A 21 54.09 3.50 -5.70
CA ALA A 21 53.97 2.38 -6.66
C ALA A 21 53.48 1.11 -5.95
N GLY A 22 52.36 1.13 -5.38
CA GLY A 22 51.85 -0.09 -4.82
C GLY A 22 50.50 0.11 -4.21
N HIS A 23 49.60 -0.54 -4.83
CA HIS A 23 48.29 -1.00 -4.41
C HIS A 23 47.15 -0.34 -5.18
N THR A 24 47.14 -0.55 -6.50
CA THR A 24 45.86 -0.88 -7.12
C THR A 24 45.53 -2.30 -6.65
N ALA A 25 45.11 -2.44 -5.40
CA ALA A 25 44.31 -3.55 -5.00
C ALA A 25 43.03 -3.41 -5.85
N ASN A 26 42.98 -4.12 -6.98
CA ASN A 26 41.71 -4.51 -7.56
C ASN A 26 41.04 -5.34 -6.47
N ALA A 27 40.26 -4.67 -5.61
CA ALA A 27 39.20 -5.30 -4.88
C ALA A 27 38.30 -5.84 -5.99
N GLN A 28 38.54 -7.05 -6.41
CA GLN A 28 37.61 -7.88 -7.13
C GLN A 28 36.47 -8.04 -6.13
N SER A 29 35.55 -7.11 -6.17
CA SER A 29 34.28 -7.25 -5.51
C SER A 29 33.68 -8.49 -6.15
N ASP A 30 33.71 -9.62 -5.45
CA ASP A 30 32.82 -10.74 -5.72
C ASP A 30 31.41 -10.18 -5.58
N SER A 31 30.96 -9.49 -6.63
CA SER A 31 29.61 -8.99 -6.71
C SER A 31 28.74 -10.22 -6.88
N VAL A 32 28.14 -10.67 -5.79
CA VAL A 32 27.10 -11.69 -5.85
C VAL A 32 26.12 -11.26 -6.96
N PRO A 33 25.93 -12.12 -7.98
CA PRO A 33 25.09 -11.78 -9.10
C PRO A 33 23.69 -11.46 -8.58
N ALA A 34 23.16 -10.31 -9.00
CA ALA A 34 21.83 -9.92 -8.61
C ALA A 34 20.82 -10.84 -9.30
N THR A 35 19.94 -11.46 -8.51
CA THR A 35 18.89 -12.36 -9.02
C THR A 35 17.59 -11.60 -9.16
N LYS A 36 16.97 -11.68 -10.33
CA LYS A 36 15.64 -11.12 -10.56
C LYS A 36 14.59 -12.05 -9.93
N ILE A 37 13.70 -11.45 -9.12
CA ILE A 37 12.56 -12.14 -8.50
C ILE A 37 11.30 -11.50 -9.02
N ILE A 38 10.42 -12.34 -9.58
CA ILE A 38 9.07 -11.95 -9.98
C ILE A 38 8.10 -12.73 -9.12
N ARG A 39 7.15 -12.00 -8.52
CA ARG A 39 6.03 -12.56 -7.78
C ARG A 39 4.74 -12.17 -8.46
N MET A 40 3.79 -13.08 -8.48
CA MET A 40 2.45 -12.84 -8.98
C MET A 40 1.44 -13.12 -7.88
N HIS A 41 0.43 -12.26 -7.80
CA HIS A 41 -0.70 -12.43 -6.91
C HIS A 41 -1.97 -12.27 -7.73
N TYR A 42 -2.77 -13.31 -7.78
CA TYR A 42 -4.07 -13.29 -8.42
C TYR A 42 -5.13 -12.80 -7.44
N TYR A 43 -6.05 -11.99 -7.93
CA TYR A 43 -7.18 -11.44 -7.17
C TYR A 43 -8.49 -11.68 -7.90
N ASN A 44 -9.48 -12.19 -7.17
CA ASN A 44 -10.85 -12.28 -7.60
C ASN A 44 -11.74 -11.48 -6.65
N VAL A 45 -12.32 -10.39 -7.15
CA VAL A 45 -13.15 -9.47 -6.38
C VAL A 45 -14.60 -9.60 -6.82
N ASN A 46 -15.48 -9.93 -5.88
CA ASN A 46 -16.93 -10.10 -6.09
C ASN A 46 -17.26 -11.04 -7.26
N ASN A 47 -16.43 -12.05 -7.51
CA ASN A 47 -16.55 -13.01 -8.61
C ASN A 47 -16.66 -12.39 -10.02
N SER A 48 -16.43 -11.10 -10.15
CA SER A 48 -16.63 -10.32 -11.38
C SER A 48 -15.36 -9.63 -11.88
N MET A 49 -14.52 -9.16 -10.97
CA MET A 49 -13.30 -8.47 -11.30
C MET A 49 -12.09 -9.36 -11.00
N GLN A 50 -11.36 -9.75 -12.03
CA GLN A 50 -10.20 -10.61 -11.90
C GLN A 50 -8.97 -9.87 -12.42
N TYR A 51 -7.90 -9.85 -11.62
CA TYR A 51 -6.66 -9.22 -12.01
C TYR A 51 -5.45 -9.91 -11.37
N ILE A 52 -4.30 -9.66 -11.96
CA ILE A 52 -3.00 -10.09 -11.45
C ILE A 52 -2.20 -8.87 -11.07
N LEU A 53 -1.61 -8.90 -9.90
CA LEU A 53 -0.56 -7.99 -9.47
C LEU A 53 0.79 -8.69 -9.67
N LEU A 54 1.64 -8.09 -10.50
CA LEU A 54 3.01 -8.53 -10.71
C LEU A 54 3.95 -7.62 -9.90
N GLU A 55 4.85 -8.21 -9.14
CA GLU A 55 5.92 -7.51 -8.43
C GLU A 55 7.28 -7.99 -8.96
N SER A 56 8.12 -7.04 -9.41
CA SER A 56 9.46 -7.31 -9.90
C SER A 56 10.51 -6.65 -9.03
N GLN A 57 11.41 -7.45 -8.49
CA GLN A 57 12.48 -7.02 -7.60
C GLN A 57 13.81 -7.64 -8.00
N LEU A 58 14.91 -6.92 -7.77
CA LEU A 58 16.26 -7.42 -7.89
C LEU A 58 16.79 -7.72 -6.49
N LYS A 59 17.12 -8.98 -6.24
CA LYS A 59 17.74 -9.42 -4.99
C LYS A 59 19.26 -9.40 -5.16
N LYS A 60 19.93 -8.60 -4.36
CA LYS A 60 21.38 -8.60 -4.22
C LYS A 60 21.71 -8.85 -2.75
N GLU A 61 22.27 -9.99 -2.44
CA GLU A 61 22.49 -10.45 -1.07
C GLU A 61 21.20 -10.48 -0.23
N LYS A 62 21.06 -9.55 0.74
CA LYS A 62 19.87 -9.39 1.60
C LYS A 62 18.99 -8.21 1.20
N THR A 63 19.36 -7.47 0.15
CA THR A 63 18.65 -6.27 -0.27
C THR A 63 17.74 -6.57 -1.45
N PHE A 64 16.50 -6.13 -1.39
CA PHE A 64 15.52 -6.21 -2.47
C PHE A 64 15.30 -4.80 -3.03
N THR A 65 15.57 -4.64 -4.32
CA THR A 65 15.41 -3.35 -5.02
C THR A 65 14.29 -3.48 -6.05
N PRO A 66 13.22 -2.65 -5.96
CA PRO A 66 12.16 -2.66 -6.96
C PRO A 66 12.68 -2.36 -8.36
N GLN A 67 12.18 -3.09 -9.36
CA GLN A 67 12.51 -2.87 -10.76
C GLN A 67 11.48 -1.96 -11.41
N ALA A 68 11.74 -0.65 -11.36
CA ALA A 68 10.85 0.36 -11.96
C ALA A 68 11.00 0.44 -13.48
N ASN A 69 9.89 0.79 -14.17
CA ASN A 69 9.84 1.03 -15.61
C ASN A 69 10.26 -0.17 -16.49
N LYS A 70 10.13 -1.39 -15.97
CA LYS A 70 10.35 -2.63 -16.73
C LYS A 70 9.08 -3.06 -17.42
N THR A 71 9.21 -3.63 -18.61
CA THR A 71 8.07 -4.11 -19.40
C THR A 71 8.08 -5.64 -19.39
N TYR A 72 6.92 -6.22 -19.04
CA TYR A 72 6.68 -7.66 -19.02
C TYR A 72 5.44 -8.00 -19.82
N ASN A 73 5.47 -9.12 -20.51
CA ASN A 73 4.30 -9.67 -21.19
C ASN A 73 3.70 -10.78 -20.33
N LEU A 74 2.43 -10.65 -19.98
CA LEU A 74 1.67 -11.63 -19.22
C LEU A 74 0.78 -12.42 -20.17
N TYR A 75 0.85 -13.74 -20.10
CA TYR A 75 0.07 -14.67 -20.92
C TYR A 75 -0.75 -15.61 -20.04
N LEU A 76 -1.84 -16.13 -20.61
CA LEU A 76 -2.75 -17.10 -20.00
C LEU A 76 -2.65 -18.43 -20.72
N ASP A 77 -2.27 -19.51 -20.01
CA ASP A 77 -2.19 -20.92 -20.47
C ASP A 77 -1.22 -21.17 -21.64
N SER A 78 -1.06 -20.21 -22.53
CA SER A 78 -0.16 -20.33 -23.66
C SER A 78 0.36 -18.96 -24.14
N ALA A 79 1.49 -18.95 -24.84
CA ALA A 79 2.06 -17.74 -25.43
C ALA A 79 1.17 -17.06 -26.50
N ALA A 80 0.11 -17.74 -26.97
CA ALA A 80 -0.85 -17.16 -27.90
C ALA A 80 -1.88 -16.22 -27.20
N ASN A 81 -2.11 -16.43 -25.91
CA ASN A 81 -3.12 -15.70 -25.15
C ASN A 81 -2.50 -14.58 -24.33
N LEU A 82 -2.12 -13.48 -24.97
CA LEU A 82 -1.61 -12.29 -24.29
C LEU A 82 -2.71 -11.64 -23.45
N VAL A 83 -2.50 -11.60 -22.12
CA VAL A 83 -3.38 -10.90 -21.17
C VAL A 83 -3.10 -9.40 -21.24
N ALA A 84 -1.83 -9.00 -21.06
CA ALA A 84 -1.43 -7.60 -21.10
C ALA A 84 0.08 -7.45 -21.25
N MET A 85 0.48 -6.31 -21.79
CA MET A 85 1.85 -5.80 -21.67
C MET A 85 1.91 -4.90 -20.44
N LEU A 86 2.66 -5.31 -19.44
CA LEU A 86 2.75 -4.69 -18.13
C LEU A 86 3.99 -3.81 -18.05
N LYS A 87 3.84 -2.59 -17.56
CA LYS A 87 4.96 -1.71 -17.22
C LYS A 87 4.94 -1.45 -15.72
N THR A 88 6.04 -1.78 -15.04
CA THR A 88 6.16 -1.59 -13.60
C THR A 88 6.27 -0.11 -13.22
N ASP A 89 5.64 0.24 -12.10
CA ASP A 89 5.73 1.55 -11.47
C ASP A 89 7.06 1.74 -10.72
N LYS A 90 7.17 2.84 -9.94
CA LYS A 90 8.35 3.15 -9.11
C LYS A 90 8.63 2.10 -8.02
N ASP A 91 7.61 1.38 -7.58
CA ASP A 91 7.67 0.35 -6.55
C ASP A 91 7.87 -1.06 -7.14
N GLY A 92 8.10 -1.16 -8.47
CA GLY A 92 8.30 -2.40 -9.18
C GLY A 92 7.02 -3.22 -9.37
N LYS A 93 5.84 -2.59 -9.25
CA LYS A 93 4.54 -3.24 -9.34
C LYS A 93 3.83 -2.91 -10.64
N ALA A 94 3.08 -3.89 -11.16
CA ALA A 94 2.22 -3.70 -12.31
C ALA A 94 0.93 -4.53 -12.15
N LYS A 95 -0.20 -4.01 -12.63
CA LYS A 95 -1.52 -4.63 -12.51
C LYS A 95 -2.10 -4.92 -13.88
N ALA A 96 -2.57 -6.14 -14.10
CA ALA A 96 -3.29 -6.55 -15.30
C ALA A 96 -4.67 -7.09 -14.97
N PHE A 97 -5.68 -6.62 -15.66
CA PHE A 97 -7.01 -7.23 -15.65
C PHE A 97 -7.10 -8.30 -16.75
N ILE A 98 -7.84 -9.37 -16.50
CA ILE A 98 -8.11 -10.37 -17.53
C ILE A 98 -9.04 -9.74 -18.56
N PRO A 99 -8.62 -9.60 -19.83
CA PRO A 99 -9.42 -8.90 -20.83
C PRO A 99 -10.61 -9.75 -21.28
N PRO A 100 -11.74 -9.16 -21.66
CA PRO A 100 -12.92 -9.87 -22.14
C PRO A 100 -12.65 -10.76 -23.38
N THR A 101 -11.60 -10.45 -24.15
CA THR A 101 -11.18 -11.23 -25.33
C THR A 101 -10.72 -12.64 -24.93
N LEU A 102 -10.22 -12.83 -23.71
CA LEU A 102 -9.77 -14.12 -23.19
C LEU A 102 -10.85 -14.84 -22.39
N LYS A 103 -12.11 -14.34 -22.38
CA LYS A 103 -13.21 -14.96 -21.63
C LYS A 103 -13.42 -16.41 -22.02
N ALA A 104 -13.39 -16.75 -23.30
CA ALA A 104 -13.55 -18.13 -23.77
C ALA A 104 -12.40 -19.05 -23.28
N ALA A 105 -11.18 -18.58 -23.30
CA ALA A 105 -10.03 -19.32 -22.77
C ALA A 105 -10.16 -19.49 -21.24
N TRP A 106 -10.57 -18.45 -20.54
CA TRP A 106 -10.83 -18.49 -19.10
C TRP A 106 -11.96 -19.43 -18.71
N GLU A 107 -13.05 -19.47 -19.47
CA GLU A 107 -14.18 -20.35 -19.19
C GLU A 107 -13.90 -21.81 -19.53
N GLY A 108 -13.00 -22.07 -20.47
CA GLY A 108 -12.72 -23.40 -21.02
C GLY A 108 -11.97 -24.36 -20.08
N SER A 109 -11.35 -23.86 -19.00
CA SER A 109 -10.59 -24.70 -18.06
C SER A 109 -10.95 -24.41 -16.62
N SER A 110 -10.74 -25.39 -15.74
CA SER A 110 -10.88 -25.23 -14.28
C SER A 110 -9.62 -24.64 -13.64
N GLN A 111 -8.47 -24.81 -14.29
CA GLN A 111 -7.19 -24.27 -13.83
C GLN A 111 -6.53 -23.47 -14.94
N HIS A 112 -5.79 -22.45 -14.56
CA HIS A 112 -5.09 -21.54 -15.46
C HIS A 112 -3.67 -21.32 -15.01
N THR A 113 -2.75 -21.33 -15.97
CA THR A 113 -1.33 -21.04 -15.74
C THR A 113 -1.03 -19.65 -16.27
N PHE A 114 -0.41 -18.82 -15.45
CA PHE A 114 0.07 -17.52 -15.88
C PHE A 114 1.57 -17.55 -16.18
N ILE A 115 1.92 -17.04 -17.34
CA ILE A 115 3.28 -17.03 -17.85
C ILE A 115 3.74 -15.58 -17.99
N VAL A 116 4.93 -15.26 -17.45
CA VAL A 116 5.52 -13.92 -17.55
C VAL A 116 6.79 -14.01 -18.37
N LYS A 117 6.89 -13.14 -19.40
CA LYS A 117 8.07 -13.02 -20.25
C LYS A 117 8.61 -11.59 -20.27
N GLU A 118 9.92 -11.45 -20.34
CA GLU A 118 10.61 -10.19 -20.65
C GLU A 118 11.29 -10.35 -22.01
N GLY A 119 10.72 -9.73 -23.06
CA GLY A 119 11.13 -10.06 -24.43
C GLY A 119 10.80 -11.52 -24.77
N ASP A 120 11.83 -12.28 -25.14
CA ASP A 120 11.72 -13.72 -25.46
C ASP A 120 12.03 -14.61 -24.26
N GLU A 121 12.55 -14.05 -23.16
CA GLU A 121 12.92 -14.80 -21.95
C GLU A 121 11.67 -15.07 -21.09
N GLU A 122 11.45 -16.35 -20.77
CA GLU A 122 10.41 -16.78 -19.84
C GLU A 122 10.92 -16.73 -18.41
N LEU A 123 10.28 -15.90 -17.59
CA LEU A 123 10.72 -15.66 -16.21
C LEU A 123 9.91 -16.46 -15.18
N VAL A 124 8.61 -16.67 -15.44
CA VAL A 124 7.70 -17.46 -14.62
C VAL A 124 6.74 -18.20 -15.54
N SER A 125 6.54 -19.49 -15.29
CA SER A 125 5.63 -20.36 -16.06
C SER A 125 4.90 -21.40 -15.22
N ASP A 126 5.06 -21.33 -13.90
CA ASP A 126 4.53 -22.30 -12.93
C ASP A 126 3.47 -21.73 -11.99
N TYR A 127 3.02 -20.48 -12.22
CA TYR A 127 1.97 -19.88 -11.39
C TYR A 127 0.59 -20.34 -11.85
N VAL A 128 0.07 -21.36 -11.15
CA VAL A 128 -1.21 -22.01 -11.47
C VAL A 128 -2.28 -21.55 -10.50
N ILE A 129 -3.45 -21.18 -11.02
CA ILE A 129 -4.63 -20.79 -10.24
C ILE A 129 -5.83 -21.65 -10.63
N THR A 130 -6.50 -22.19 -9.64
CA THR A 130 -7.80 -22.87 -9.79
C THR A 130 -8.92 -21.83 -9.70
N LYS A 131 -9.86 -21.88 -10.62
CA LYS A 131 -11.05 -21.01 -10.58
C LYS A 131 -11.82 -21.21 -9.29
N SER A 132 -12.17 -20.12 -8.65
CA SER A 132 -12.91 -20.12 -7.39
C SER A 132 -13.87 -18.97 -7.31
N LYS A 133 -14.84 -19.10 -6.45
CA LYS A 133 -15.79 -18.02 -6.12
C LYS A 133 -16.05 -18.00 -4.62
N ILE A 134 -16.38 -16.83 -4.14
CA ILE A 134 -16.72 -16.57 -2.75
C ILE A 134 -18.02 -15.77 -2.72
N ASP A 135 -18.99 -16.22 -1.94
CA ASP A 135 -20.29 -15.58 -1.81
C ASP A 135 -20.59 -15.30 -0.33
N ILE A 136 -21.23 -14.15 -0.07
CA ILE A 136 -21.66 -13.75 1.27
C ILE A 136 -23.18 -13.72 1.30
N ASP A 137 -23.77 -14.42 2.26
CA ASP A 137 -25.16 -14.30 2.61
C ASP A 137 -25.35 -13.85 4.06
N THR A 138 -26.49 -13.28 4.37
CA THR A 138 -26.79 -12.75 5.70
C THR A 138 -28.14 -13.22 6.16
N ALA A 139 -28.19 -13.73 7.38
CA ALA A 139 -29.41 -14.20 8.02
C ALA A 139 -29.61 -13.56 9.39
N ASN A 140 -30.82 -13.68 9.91
CA ASN A 140 -31.14 -13.35 11.29
C ASN A 140 -31.69 -14.63 11.94
N GLU A 141 -30.94 -15.22 12.85
CA GLU A 141 -31.27 -16.47 13.50
C GLU A 141 -31.37 -16.24 14.99
N ASP A 142 -32.50 -16.60 15.59
CA ASP A 142 -32.80 -16.44 17.02
C ASP A 142 -32.53 -15.01 17.54
N GLY A 143 -32.73 -14.00 16.69
CA GLY A 143 -32.46 -12.60 17.01
C GLY A 143 -31.00 -12.17 16.84
N ALA A 144 -30.08 -13.08 16.56
CA ALA A 144 -28.68 -12.77 16.28
C ALA A 144 -28.46 -12.58 14.77
N ARG A 145 -27.63 -11.60 14.41
CA ARG A 145 -27.20 -11.38 13.03
C ARG A 145 -26.12 -12.39 12.67
N VAL A 146 -26.27 -13.07 11.56
CA VAL A 146 -25.34 -14.11 11.10
C VAL A 146 -24.86 -13.78 9.70
N ILE A 147 -23.57 -13.98 9.47
CA ILE A 147 -22.93 -13.89 8.16
C ILE A 147 -22.54 -15.31 7.75
N ASN A 148 -23.08 -15.77 6.63
CA ASN A 148 -22.73 -17.05 6.03
C ASN A 148 -21.84 -16.76 4.81
N VAL A 149 -20.64 -17.34 4.79
CA VAL A 149 -19.70 -17.23 3.67
C VAL A 149 -19.53 -18.60 3.05
N SER A 150 -19.64 -18.69 1.76
CA SER A 150 -19.41 -19.94 1.01
C SER A 150 -18.25 -19.74 0.03
N VAL A 151 -17.32 -20.69 0.01
CA VAL A 151 -16.21 -20.74 -0.94
C VAL A 151 -16.32 -22.01 -1.77
N MET A 152 -16.31 -21.84 -3.08
CA MET A 152 -16.36 -22.94 -4.03
C MET A 152 -15.15 -22.88 -4.95
N LYS A 153 -14.59 -24.02 -5.31
CA LYS A 153 -13.54 -24.19 -6.32
C LYS A 153 -14.05 -25.00 -7.50
N MET A 154 -13.52 -24.73 -8.66
CA MET A 154 -13.86 -25.52 -9.85
C MET A 154 -12.94 -26.75 -9.92
N ASP A 155 -13.53 -27.91 -10.01
CA ASP A 155 -12.85 -29.19 -10.20
C ASP A 155 -13.54 -29.96 -11.29
N ASN A 156 -12.82 -30.36 -12.35
CA ASN A 156 -13.37 -31.06 -13.53
C ASN A 156 -14.60 -30.37 -14.12
N ASN A 157 -14.60 -29.05 -14.25
CA ASN A 157 -15.70 -28.21 -14.72
C ASN A 157 -16.98 -28.24 -13.85
N GLU A 158 -16.88 -28.73 -12.62
CA GLU A 158 -17.95 -28.68 -11.63
C GLU A 158 -17.53 -27.81 -10.43
N TRP A 159 -18.49 -27.05 -9.88
CA TRP A 159 -18.28 -26.29 -8.66
C TRP A 159 -18.35 -27.20 -7.45
N LYS A 160 -17.24 -27.35 -6.72
CA LYS A 160 -17.17 -28.15 -5.48
C LYS A 160 -16.86 -27.24 -4.29
N PRO A 161 -17.31 -27.61 -3.09
CA PRO A 161 -16.96 -26.91 -1.87
C PRO A 161 -15.45 -26.84 -1.67
N ALA A 162 -14.95 -25.69 -1.21
CA ALA A 162 -13.56 -25.52 -0.84
C ALA A 162 -13.43 -25.55 0.70
N ALA A 163 -13.15 -26.73 1.25
CA ALA A 163 -12.92 -26.90 2.69
C ALA A 163 -11.52 -26.45 3.10
N GLY A 164 -11.36 -26.03 4.37
CA GLY A 164 -10.07 -25.66 4.96
C GLY A 164 -9.53 -24.31 4.51
N VAL A 165 -10.36 -23.44 3.93
CA VAL A 165 -9.96 -22.10 3.50
C VAL A 165 -10.04 -21.15 4.68
N GLU A 166 -8.94 -20.49 4.98
CA GLU A 166 -8.87 -19.44 6.00
C GLU A 166 -9.44 -18.13 5.45
N LEU A 167 -10.39 -17.54 6.18
CA LEU A 167 -11.12 -16.32 5.79
C LEU A 167 -11.11 -15.29 6.91
N LYS A 168 -10.91 -14.03 6.54
CA LYS A 168 -11.27 -12.89 7.38
C LYS A 168 -12.68 -12.45 7.04
N VAL A 169 -13.59 -12.53 8.00
CA VAL A 169 -15.01 -12.18 7.81
C VAL A 169 -15.37 -11.06 8.76
N GLY A 170 -15.89 -9.97 8.22
CA GLY A 170 -16.23 -8.83 9.08
C GLY A 170 -16.72 -7.62 8.31
N PHE A 171 -16.55 -6.47 8.93
CA PHE A 171 -16.97 -5.18 8.41
C PHE A 171 -15.79 -4.40 7.84
N GLU A 172 -15.92 -3.92 6.62
CA GLU A 172 -14.87 -3.11 6.00
C GLU A 172 -14.72 -1.76 6.71
N ARG A 173 -13.48 -1.39 7.04
CA ARG A 173 -13.08 -0.14 7.68
C ARG A 173 -11.80 0.40 7.05
N LEU A 174 -11.49 1.67 7.27
CA LEU A 174 -10.27 2.31 6.73
C LEU A 174 -8.97 1.57 7.07
N GLY A 175 -8.92 0.86 8.19
CA GLY A 175 -7.74 0.09 8.62
C GLY A 175 -7.74 -1.38 8.22
N GLY A 176 -8.75 -1.85 7.48
CA GLY A 176 -8.93 -3.24 7.12
C GLY A 176 -10.27 -3.81 7.57
N ILE A 177 -10.41 -5.13 7.56
CA ILE A 177 -11.63 -5.82 7.97
C ILE A 177 -11.67 -5.92 9.50
N LEU A 178 -12.68 -5.33 10.11
CA LEU A 178 -13.00 -5.52 11.53
C LEU A 178 -13.77 -6.83 11.67
N SER A 179 -13.25 -7.82 12.40
CA SER A 179 -13.92 -9.11 12.59
C SER A 179 -15.37 -8.94 13.08
N ALA A 180 -16.27 -9.70 12.48
CA ALA A 180 -17.70 -9.69 12.83
C ALA A 180 -17.97 -10.42 14.15
N GLY A 181 -17.24 -11.49 14.44
CA GLY A 181 -17.35 -12.27 15.65
C GLY A 181 -16.15 -12.10 16.57
N ASP A 182 -15.85 -13.14 17.34
CA ASP A 182 -14.80 -13.12 18.36
C ASP A 182 -13.43 -13.54 17.84
N GLU A 183 -13.39 -14.28 16.71
CA GLU A 183 -12.17 -14.73 16.08
C GLU A 183 -11.70 -13.76 15.01
N GLU A 184 -10.40 -13.69 14.76
CA GLU A 184 -9.81 -12.85 13.70
C GLU A 184 -9.95 -13.53 12.34
N THR A 185 -9.83 -14.86 12.30
CA THR A 185 -9.91 -15.68 11.09
C THR A 185 -10.82 -16.88 11.33
N TYR A 186 -11.47 -17.33 10.28
CA TYR A 186 -12.41 -18.44 10.27
C TYR A 186 -12.02 -19.42 9.17
N THR A 187 -12.23 -20.72 9.40
CA THR A 187 -11.88 -21.75 8.42
C THR A 187 -13.15 -22.40 7.87
N THR A 188 -13.25 -22.56 6.54
CA THR A 188 -14.39 -23.22 5.92
C THR A 188 -14.47 -24.71 6.31
N ASP A 189 -15.66 -25.18 6.55
CA ASP A 189 -15.97 -26.60 6.85
C ASP A 189 -15.93 -27.50 5.59
N SER A 190 -16.33 -28.77 5.75
CA SER A 190 -16.38 -29.74 4.65
C SER A 190 -17.39 -29.38 3.54
N THR A 191 -18.32 -28.50 3.82
CA THR A 191 -19.30 -27.97 2.85
C THR A 191 -18.82 -26.67 2.21
N GLY A 192 -17.57 -26.23 2.51
CA GLY A 192 -16.98 -24.98 2.02
C GLY A 192 -17.64 -23.75 2.62
N THR A 193 -18.29 -23.86 3.78
CA THR A 193 -19.01 -22.74 4.40
C THR A 193 -18.42 -22.34 5.75
N VAL A 194 -18.63 -21.07 6.07
CA VAL A 194 -18.33 -20.48 7.39
C VAL A 194 -19.56 -19.74 7.86
N LYS A 195 -19.95 -19.95 9.10
CA LYS A 195 -21.02 -19.24 9.77
C LYS A 195 -20.45 -18.38 10.89
N VAL A 196 -20.63 -17.07 10.80
CA VAL A 196 -20.12 -16.11 11.78
C VAL A 196 -21.27 -15.37 12.43
N THR A 197 -21.43 -15.53 13.74
CA THR A 197 -22.39 -14.74 14.52
C THR A 197 -21.81 -13.38 14.83
N VAL A 198 -22.55 -12.33 14.54
CA VAL A 198 -22.11 -10.95 14.76
C VAL A 198 -22.21 -10.60 16.24
N THR A 199 -21.07 -10.30 16.86
CA THR A 199 -20.98 -9.89 18.27
C THR A 199 -20.95 -8.36 18.45
N LYS A 200 -20.89 -7.60 17.34
CA LYS A 200 -20.82 -6.12 17.37
C LYS A 200 -22.23 -5.52 17.25
N ASP A 201 -22.73 -4.97 18.34
CA ASP A 201 -24.09 -4.45 18.42
C ASP A 201 -24.28 -3.10 17.71
N SER A 202 -23.24 -2.28 17.68
CA SER A 202 -23.34 -0.87 17.27
C SER A 202 -22.18 -0.47 16.38
N LEU A 203 -22.41 -0.46 15.07
CA LEU A 203 -21.41 -0.01 14.09
C LEU A 203 -21.90 1.23 13.36
N PRO A 204 -21.08 2.29 13.26
CA PRO A 204 -21.44 3.46 12.45
C PRO A 204 -21.52 3.06 10.98
N GLY A 205 -22.63 3.36 10.34
CA GLY A 205 -22.85 3.25 8.91
C GLY A 205 -22.77 4.61 8.21
N ASN A 206 -23.19 4.66 6.96
CA ASN A 206 -23.41 5.92 6.27
C ASN A 206 -24.71 6.61 6.77
N GLU A 207 -25.14 7.70 6.13
CA GLU A 207 -26.38 8.43 6.44
C GLU A 207 -27.64 7.55 6.45
N LYS A 208 -27.62 6.44 5.70
CA LYS A 208 -28.71 5.46 5.62
C LYS A 208 -28.48 4.23 6.50
N GLY A 209 -27.45 4.22 7.33
CA GLY A 209 -27.08 3.07 8.14
C GLY A 209 -26.52 1.88 7.35
N ILE A 210 -26.04 2.11 6.12
CA ILE A 210 -25.43 1.06 5.32
C ILE A 210 -23.97 0.89 5.75
N ILE A 211 -23.56 -0.38 5.94
CA ILE A 211 -22.18 -0.82 6.15
C ILE A 211 -21.83 -1.91 5.15
N THR A 212 -20.56 -2.04 4.85
CA THR A 212 -20.05 -3.10 3.96
C THR A 212 -19.53 -4.26 4.79
N ILE A 213 -20.07 -5.46 4.53
CA ILE A 213 -19.48 -6.70 5.00
C ILE A 213 -18.48 -7.15 3.95
N ALA A 214 -17.34 -7.66 4.40
CA ALA A 214 -16.32 -8.24 3.54
C ALA A 214 -15.93 -9.64 4.05
N ALA A 215 -15.72 -10.56 3.12
CA ALA A 215 -15.07 -11.84 3.36
C ALA A 215 -13.86 -11.96 2.44
N ARG A 216 -12.68 -12.23 3.02
CA ARG A 216 -11.44 -12.25 2.29
C ARG A 216 -10.59 -13.46 2.64
N ALA A 217 -10.11 -14.16 1.61
CA ALA A 217 -9.01 -15.11 1.71
C ALA A 217 -7.76 -14.47 1.14
N ASP A 218 -6.67 -14.50 1.89
CA ASP A 218 -5.39 -13.92 1.50
C ASP A 218 -4.41 -15.02 1.09
N ASP A 219 -3.69 -14.81 -0.02
CA ASP A 219 -2.55 -15.62 -0.50
C ASP A 219 -2.77 -17.15 -0.45
N ASN A 220 -3.97 -17.62 -0.80
CA ASN A 220 -4.23 -19.05 -0.88
C ASN A 220 -3.46 -19.66 -2.06
N GLU A 221 -2.74 -20.77 -1.80
CA GLU A 221 -1.89 -21.43 -2.79
C GLU A 221 -2.67 -21.95 -4.01
N THR A 222 -3.95 -22.29 -3.85
CA THR A 222 -4.76 -22.91 -4.92
C THR A 222 -5.44 -21.88 -5.80
N PHE A 223 -5.96 -20.80 -5.23
CA PHE A 223 -6.81 -19.83 -5.95
C PHE A 223 -6.47 -18.35 -5.65
N GLY A 224 -5.32 -18.08 -5.02
CA GLY A 224 -4.85 -16.73 -4.76
C GLY A 224 -5.72 -15.97 -3.74
N ASN A 225 -6.01 -14.72 -4.05
CA ASN A 225 -6.77 -13.83 -3.16
C ASN A 225 -8.21 -13.74 -3.60
N LEU A 226 -9.13 -13.98 -2.68
CA LEU A 226 -10.57 -13.82 -2.90
C LEU A 226 -11.09 -12.69 -2.02
N LEU A 227 -11.97 -11.87 -2.58
CA LEU A 227 -12.68 -10.83 -1.84
C LEU A 227 -14.15 -10.82 -2.29
N ALA A 228 -15.05 -10.94 -1.34
CA ALA A 228 -16.45 -10.64 -1.54
C ALA A 228 -16.86 -9.51 -0.62
N GLU A 229 -17.71 -8.62 -1.12
CA GLU A 229 -18.24 -7.46 -0.41
C GLU A 229 -19.74 -7.37 -0.62
N LYS A 230 -20.47 -7.10 0.45
CA LYS A 230 -21.93 -6.93 0.43
C LYS A 230 -22.35 -5.76 1.30
N ASN A 231 -23.11 -4.83 0.73
CA ASN A 231 -23.67 -3.72 1.46
C ASN A 231 -24.96 -4.14 2.18
N ILE A 232 -25.06 -3.81 3.46
CA ILE A 232 -26.20 -4.15 4.31
C ILE A 232 -26.58 -2.97 5.21
N SER A 233 -27.85 -2.90 5.63
CA SER A 233 -28.40 -1.85 6.51
C SER A 233 -28.34 -2.24 7.99
N TRP A 234 -27.19 -2.69 8.48
CA TRP A 234 -27.00 -3.06 9.89
C TRP A 234 -26.29 -1.99 10.72
N GLY A 235 -25.85 -0.92 10.09
CA GLY A 235 -25.16 0.15 10.76
C GLY A 235 -26.12 1.17 11.37
N LEU A 236 -25.60 1.95 12.32
CA LEU A 236 -26.28 3.14 12.80
C LEU A 236 -26.11 4.28 11.79
N PRO A 237 -27.19 4.97 11.41
CA PRO A 237 -27.07 6.16 10.58
C PRO A 237 -26.14 7.18 11.23
N THR A 238 -25.15 7.66 10.49
CA THR A 238 -24.17 8.62 10.97
C THR A 238 -24.11 9.78 10.00
N GLU A 239 -24.33 10.98 10.51
CA GLU A 239 -24.13 12.20 9.72
C GLU A 239 -22.63 12.40 9.45
N ILE A 240 -22.28 12.45 8.17
CA ILE A 240 -20.92 12.78 7.76
C ILE A 240 -20.77 14.31 7.86
N ASN A 241 -20.10 14.76 8.90
CA ASN A 241 -19.76 16.17 9.01
C ASN A 241 -18.68 16.53 7.98
N THR A 242 -19.10 17.07 6.84
CA THR A 242 -18.20 17.51 5.77
C THR A 242 -17.44 18.79 6.10
N HIS A 243 -17.82 19.47 7.20
CA HIS A 243 -17.19 20.71 7.66
C HIS A 243 -16.00 20.48 8.59
N PHE A 244 -15.21 19.45 8.31
CA PHE A 244 -14.03 19.08 9.11
C PHE A 244 -13.04 20.24 9.29
N PHE A 245 -12.88 21.11 8.29
CA PHE A 245 -12.03 22.29 8.38
C PHE A 245 -12.57 23.35 9.34
N ASP A 246 -13.89 23.39 9.55
CA ASP A 246 -14.54 24.34 10.44
C ASP A 246 -14.37 23.98 11.92
N GLN A 247 -14.05 22.74 12.23
CA GLN A 247 -13.83 22.22 13.59
C GLN A 247 -12.37 22.25 14.04
N ARG A 248 -11.43 22.58 13.16
CA ARG A 248 -10.01 22.71 13.53
C ARG A 248 -9.79 24.02 14.29
N ALA A 249 -9.71 23.95 15.61
CA ALA A 249 -9.48 25.09 16.49
C ALA A 249 -8.16 25.86 16.21
N LEU A 250 -7.16 25.23 15.64
CA LEU A 250 -5.85 25.82 15.31
C LEU A 250 -5.84 26.65 14.02
N TRP A 251 -6.86 26.52 13.13
CA TRP A 251 -6.98 27.22 11.86
C TRP A 251 -8.34 27.89 11.73
N THR A 252 -8.84 28.47 12.84
CA THR A 252 -10.08 29.21 12.81
C THR A 252 -9.94 30.45 11.95
N THR A 253 -10.88 30.64 11.04
CA THR A 253 -11.03 31.89 10.32
C THR A 253 -11.32 33.03 11.32
N ARG A 254 -11.01 34.28 10.94
CA ARG A 254 -11.19 35.50 11.72
C ARG A 254 -12.56 35.56 12.48
N PHE A 255 -13.58 34.94 11.94
CA PHE A 255 -14.95 34.99 12.51
C PHE A 255 -15.20 33.93 13.60
N ARG A 256 -14.32 32.93 13.78
CA ARG A 256 -14.48 31.88 14.80
C ARG A 256 -13.43 31.93 15.91
N THR A 257 -12.55 32.91 15.87
CA THR A 257 -11.57 33.11 16.94
C THR A 257 -12.29 33.64 18.20
N PRO A 258 -12.05 33.05 19.38
CA PRO A 258 -12.60 33.56 20.63
C PRO A 258 -12.28 35.04 20.79
N ILE A 259 -13.28 35.88 21.11
CA ILE A 259 -13.17 37.34 21.17
C ILE A 259 -12.06 37.77 22.17
N TRP A 260 -11.91 37.06 23.27
CA TRP A 260 -10.87 37.36 24.28
C TRP A 260 -9.43 37.19 23.72
N LEU A 261 -9.20 36.16 22.86
CA LEU A 261 -7.89 35.93 22.22
C LEU A 261 -7.58 37.05 21.21
N LEU A 262 -8.61 37.50 20.51
CA LEU A 262 -8.52 38.61 19.55
C LEU A 262 -8.21 39.92 20.29
N ALA A 263 -8.86 40.14 21.42
CA ALA A 263 -8.62 41.31 22.27
C ALA A 263 -7.17 41.31 22.84
N MET A 264 -6.67 40.17 23.31
CA MET A 264 -5.28 40.03 23.75
C MET A 264 -4.27 40.32 22.62
N ALA A 265 -4.48 39.75 21.45
CA ALA A 265 -3.57 39.95 20.33
C ALA A 265 -3.53 41.43 19.89
N TYR A 266 -4.70 42.07 19.77
CA TYR A 266 -4.74 43.50 19.41
C TYR A 266 -4.20 44.40 20.50
N SER A 267 -4.40 44.10 21.80
CA SER A 267 -3.83 44.87 22.88
C SER A 267 -2.31 44.91 22.86
N ILE A 268 -1.67 43.80 22.54
CA ILE A 268 -0.20 43.76 22.39
C ILE A 268 0.26 44.63 21.21
N VAL A 269 -0.44 44.50 20.05
CA VAL A 269 -0.12 45.32 18.88
C VAL A 269 -0.27 46.83 19.19
N ILE A 270 -1.38 47.21 19.79
CA ILE A 270 -1.64 48.62 20.17
C ILE A 270 -0.62 49.10 21.19
N GLY A 271 -0.26 48.29 22.18
CA GLY A 271 0.80 48.62 23.16
C GLY A 271 2.13 48.88 22.51
N VAL A 272 2.58 48.00 21.61
CA VAL A 272 3.87 48.18 20.91
C VAL A 272 3.84 49.42 20.01
N TRP A 273 2.80 49.60 19.21
CA TRP A 273 2.70 50.79 18.36
C TRP A 273 2.58 52.07 19.17
N GLY A 274 1.81 52.08 20.27
CA GLY A 274 1.68 53.20 21.17
C GLY A 274 2.99 53.63 21.78
N THR A 275 3.81 52.72 22.25
CA THR A 275 5.17 53.01 22.79
C THR A 275 6.11 53.50 21.70
N LEU A 276 6.07 52.99 20.51
CA LEU A 276 6.87 53.48 19.38
C LEU A 276 6.53 54.93 19.02
N ILE A 277 5.26 55.20 18.89
CA ILE A 277 4.76 56.56 18.58
C ILE A 277 5.17 57.52 19.70
N TYR A 278 4.99 57.12 20.97
CA TYR A 278 5.43 57.95 22.13
C TYR A 278 6.90 58.25 22.07
N LEU A 279 7.77 57.28 21.80
CA LEU A 279 9.23 57.45 21.66
C LEU A 279 9.54 58.41 20.52
N ILE A 280 8.90 58.32 19.37
CA ILE A 280 9.08 59.22 18.24
C ILE A 280 8.75 60.68 18.68
N PHE A 281 7.66 60.91 19.37
CA PHE A 281 7.29 62.23 19.88
C PHE A 281 8.34 62.75 20.88
N GLN A 282 8.84 61.91 21.78
CA GLN A 282 9.92 62.30 22.71
C GLN A 282 11.20 62.68 21.98
N VAL A 283 11.62 61.93 20.98
CA VAL A 283 12.81 62.25 20.17
C VAL A 283 12.63 63.58 19.42
N ILE A 284 11.45 63.84 18.85
CA ILE A 284 11.15 65.09 18.17
C ILE A 284 11.18 66.26 19.17
N LYS A 285 10.64 66.07 20.39
CA LYS A 285 10.67 67.09 21.45
C LYS A 285 12.10 67.43 21.90
N ILE A 286 12.93 66.41 22.11
CA ILE A 286 14.35 66.61 22.45
C ILE A 286 15.10 67.34 21.33
N ARG A 287 14.85 66.97 20.06
CA ARG A 287 15.44 67.64 18.90
C ARG A 287 15.05 69.11 18.77
N LYS A 288 13.80 69.44 19.16
CA LYS A 288 13.34 70.84 19.21
C LYS A 288 14.04 71.65 20.30
N LEU A 289 14.20 71.07 21.50
CA LEU A 289 14.85 71.71 22.64
C LEU A 289 16.39 71.91 22.44
N GLY A 290 17.04 71.04 21.69
CA GLY A 290 18.48 71.18 21.39
C GLY A 290 18.78 72.10 20.19
N ARG A 291 17.83 72.76 19.61
CA ARG A 291 17.95 73.73 18.51
C ARG A 291 17.76 75.18 18.95
N THR A 292 17.44 75.40 20.23
CA THR A 292 17.46 76.71 20.91
C THR A 292 18.75 76.85 21.64
#